data_43c669371b998da2c273bfc7dced9c89
#
_entry.id   43c669371b998da2c273bfc7dced9c89
#
_cell.length_a   1.000
_cell.length_b   1.000
_cell.length_c   1.000
_cell.angle_alpha   90.00
_cell.angle_beta   90.00
_cell.angle_gamma   90.00
#
_symmetry.space_group_name_H-M   'P 1'
#
loop_
_entity.id
_entity.type
_entity.pdbx_description
1 polymer ?
#
loop_
_entity_poly.entity_id
_entity_poly.type
_entity_poly.pdbx_seq_one_letter_code
_entity_poly.pdbx_strand_id
1 'polypeptide(L)'
;MTDDHQPTPRGGVGRALAPLRLAAYRRLATALVLSTFASGVWAVAIVWEVIRIGGGPEQLSVVAASGTVGVLIPALLGGVVADRVPQKVVLLADALFQAGAMALAAVLAALGLTSVLSLSLIAVALGVSVAFYYPAYSAWVPALVPGDQLQAVNGFEGMVRPGIHQAVGPAVAGAESSAPRSSAAS
;
A
#
# COMPACT_ATOMS: atom_id res chain seq x y z
N MET A 1 3.84 16.51 50.96
CA MET A 1 3.07 17.25 49.97
C MET A 1 4.03 17.49 48.81
N THR A 2 4.24 16.45 48.03
CA THR A 2 5.17 16.42 46.87
C THR A 2 4.37 16.81 45.64
N ASP A 3 4.72 17.98 45.13
CA ASP A 3 4.12 18.58 43.93
C ASP A 3 4.59 17.80 42.71
N ASP A 4 3.74 16.91 42.25
CA ASP A 4 3.97 16.04 41.09
C ASP A 4 3.71 16.86 39.81
N HIS A 5 4.68 17.66 39.43
CA HIS A 5 4.67 18.39 38.17
C HIS A 5 4.81 17.38 37.01
N GLN A 6 3.70 16.78 36.59
CA GLN A 6 3.63 16.12 35.30
C GLN A 6 3.85 17.18 34.21
N PRO A 7 4.89 17.04 33.37
CA PRO A 7 5.09 17.93 32.25
C PRO A 7 3.94 17.73 31.25
N THR A 8 3.16 18.77 31.07
CA THR A 8 2.11 18.85 30.04
C THR A 8 2.70 18.48 28.67
N PRO A 9 2.05 17.60 27.88
CA PRO A 9 2.54 17.19 26.58
C PRO A 9 2.43 18.36 25.60
N ARG A 10 3.47 19.18 25.50
CA ARG A 10 3.58 20.22 24.48
C ARG A 10 3.93 19.58 23.14
N GLY A 11 3.03 19.67 22.16
CA GLY A 11 3.36 19.54 20.75
C GLY A 11 3.09 18.20 20.08
N GLY A 12 1.81 17.81 19.90
CA GLY A 12 1.45 16.58 19.20
C GLY A 12 2.01 16.45 17.77
N VAL A 13 1.92 17.49 16.94
CA VAL A 13 2.34 17.43 15.52
C VAL A 13 3.87 17.45 15.37
N GLY A 14 4.57 18.27 16.17
CA GLY A 14 6.04 18.35 16.10
C GLY A 14 6.74 17.06 16.50
N ARG A 15 6.18 16.31 17.47
CA ARG A 15 6.68 14.97 17.86
C ARG A 15 6.35 13.91 16.83
N ALA A 16 5.16 13.94 16.24
CA ALA A 16 4.76 13.00 15.19
C ALA A 16 5.64 13.12 13.94
N LEU A 17 6.17 14.30 13.65
CA LEU A 17 7.05 14.54 12.50
C LEU A 17 8.54 14.43 12.83
N ALA A 18 8.92 14.25 14.09
CA ALA A 18 10.32 14.16 14.51
C ALA A 18 11.11 13.05 13.79
N PRO A 19 10.58 11.83 13.56
CA PRO A 19 11.28 10.78 12.83
C PRO A 19 11.63 11.15 11.39
N LEU A 20 10.85 12.03 10.75
CA LEU A 20 11.10 12.48 9.36
C LEU A 20 12.37 13.35 9.22
N ARG A 21 12.94 13.82 10.32
CA ARG A 21 14.25 14.50 10.34
C ARG A 21 15.40 13.54 10.08
N LEU A 22 15.22 12.24 10.37
CA LEU A 22 16.19 11.20 10.06
C LEU A 22 16.12 10.86 8.57
N ALA A 23 17.20 11.10 7.83
CA ALA A 23 17.23 10.89 6.38
C ALA A 23 16.90 9.44 5.99
N ALA A 24 17.31 8.47 6.80
CA ALA A 24 17.01 7.06 6.57
C ALA A 24 15.49 6.78 6.72
N TYR A 25 14.88 7.26 7.78
CA TYR A 25 13.44 7.09 8.00
C TYR A 25 12.61 7.87 6.96
N ARG A 26 13.04 9.08 6.58
CA ARG A 26 12.36 9.87 5.54
C ARG A 26 12.28 9.13 4.21
N ARG A 27 13.35 8.45 3.79
CA ARG A 27 13.35 7.60 2.58
C ARG A 27 12.38 6.43 2.71
N LEU A 28 12.33 5.79 3.87
CA LEU A 28 11.39 4.71 4.15
C LEU A 28 9.94 5.22 4.16
N ALA A 29 9.67 6.36 4.80
CA ALA A 29 8.36 6.99 4.85
C ALA A 29 7.86 7.42 3.45
N THR A 30 8.74 7.96 2.59
CA THR A 30 8.38 8.27 1.20
C THR A 30 8.05 7.01 0.41
N ALA A 31 8.83 5.93 0.58
CA ALA A 31 8.53 4.65 -0.05
C ALA A 31 7.18 4.08 0.43
N LEU A 32 6.89 4.17 1.73
CA LEU A 32 5.59 3.78 2.30
C LEU A 32 4.43 4.55 1.67
N VAL A 33 4.53 5.87 1.59
CA VAL A 33 3.50 6.74 1.00
C VAL A 33 3.25 6.36 -0.46
N LEU A 34 4.32 6.22 -1.25
CA LEU A 34 4.22 5.85 -2.66
C LEU A 34 3.63 4.45 -2.85
N SER A 35 4.06 3.47 -2.06
CA SER A 35 3.53 2.11 -2.11
C SER A 35 2.05 2.06 -1.72
N THR A 36 1.67 2.79 -0.67
CA THR A 36 0.27 2.88 -0.23
C THR A 36 -0.60 3.56 -1.30
N PHE A 37 -0.10 4.62 -1.93
CA PHE A 37 -0.78 5.29 -3.03
C PHE A 37 -0.94 4.35 -4.24
N ALA A 38 0.13 3.65 -4.63
CA ALA A 38 0.08 2.68 -5.72
C ALA A 38 -0.93 1.56 -5.45
N SER A 39 -1.02 1.07 -4.21
CA SER A 39 -2.04 0.09 -3.80
C SER A 39 -3.46 0.65 -3.90
N GLY A 40 -3.67 1.91 -3.58
CA GLY A 40 -4.95 2.60 -3.76
C GLY A 40 -5.32 2.72 -5.25
N VAL A 41 -4.38 3.10 -6.10
CA VAL A 41 -4.58 3.14 -7.57
C VAL A 41 -4.92 1.76 -8.11
N TRP A 42 -4.22 0.71 -7.65
CA TRP A 42 -4.50 -0.67 -8.03
C TRP A 42 -5.94 -1.08 -7.68
N ALA A 43 -6.40 -0.75 -6.47
CA ALA A 43 -7.75 -1.09 -6.01
C ALA A 43 -8.84 -0.50 -6.91
N VAL A 44 -8.61 0.67 -7.47
CA VAL A 44 -9.52 1.32 -8.42
C VAL A 44 -9.35 0.73 -9.83
N ALA A 45 -8.11 0.60 -10.28
CA ALA A 45 -7.80 0.11 -11.63
C ALA A 45 -8.36 -1.29 -11.89
N ILE A 46 -8.34 -2.17 -10.87
CA ILE A 46 -8.88 -3.52 -10.99
C ILE A 46 -10.39 -3.53 -11.23
N VAL A 47 -11.13 -2.64 -10.57
CA VAL A 47 -12.59 -2.52 -10.78
C VAL A 47 -12.88 -2.09 -12.20
N TRP A 48 -12.17 -1.06 -12.69
CA TRP A 48 -12.32 -0.56 -14.06
C TRP A 48 -11.98 -1.62 -15.11
N GLU A 49 -10.87 -2.34 -14.92
CA GLU A 49 -10.45 -3.38 -15.85
C GLU A 49 -11.45 -4.54 -15.89
N VAL A 50 -11.98 -4.97 -14.75
CA VAL A 50 -13.01 -6.00 -14.71
C VAL A 50 -14.27 -5.56 -15.45
N ILE A 51 -14.73 -4.33 -15.25
CA ILE A 51 -15.88 -3.78 -15.98
C ILE A 51 -15.57 -3.68 -17.49
N ARG A 52 -14.38 -3.21 -17.86
CA ARG A 52 -13.95 -3.04 -19.26
C ARG A 52 -13.96 -4.35 -20.05
N ILE A 53 -13.61 -5.46 -19.41
CA ILE A 53 -13.64 -6.80 -20.04
C ILE A 53 -15.03 -7.46 -19.97
N GLY A 54 -16.07 -6.73 -19.55
CA GLY A 54 -17.45 -7.25 -19.45
C GLY A 54 -17.70 -8.10 -18.21
N GLY A 55 -16.81 -8.04 -17.20
CA GLY A 55 -16.99 -8.74 -15.93
C GLY A 55 -17.87 -7.97 -14.96
N GLY A 56 -18.32 -8.66 -13.92
CA GLY A 56 -19.14 -8.13 -12.84
C GLY A 56 -18.58 -8.44 -11.45
N PRO A 57 -19.42 -8.34 -10.40
CA PRO A 57 -19.01 -8.56 -9.01
C PRO A 57 -18.39 -9.95 -8.76
N GLU A 58 -18.82 -10.97 -9.51
CA GLU A 58 -18.29 -12.32 -9.38
C GLU A 58 -16.82 -12.39 -9.80
N GLN A 59 -16.49 -11.85 -10.98
CA GLN A 59 -15.12 -11.79 -11.49
C GLN A 59 -14.22 -10.94 -10.59
N LEU A 60 -14.74 -9.82 -10.09
CA LEU A 60 -14.03 -8.97 -9.14
C LEU A 60 -13.72 -9.73 -7.84
N SER A 61 -14.68 -10.52 -7.34
CA SER A 61 -14.49 -11.35 -6.16
C SER A 61 -13.42 -12.42 -6.36
N VAL A 62 -13.36 -13.05 -7.55
CA VAL A 62 -12.32 -14.03 -7.89
C VAL A 62 -10.94 -13.39 -7.87
N VAL A 63 -10.79 -12.20 -8.46
CA VAL A 63 -9.50 -11.49 -8.47
C VAL A 63 -9.10 -11.06 -7.06
N ALA A 64 -10.03 -10.54 -6.26
CA ALA A 64 -9.76 -10.16 -4.86
C ALA A 64 -9.39 -11.36 -3.99
N ALA A 65 -10.09 -12.49 -4.12
CA ALA A 65 -9.76 -13.73 -3.43
C ALA A 65 -8.37 -14.26 -3.82
N SER A 66 -8.00 -14.16 -5.10
CA SER A 66 -6.68 -14.53 -5.58
C SER A 66 -5.56 -13.74 -4.89
N GLY A 67 -5.75 -12.42 -4.70
CA GLY A 67 -4.82 -11.58 -3.95
C GLY A 67 -4.68 -12.03 -2.49
N THR A 68 -5.80 -12.37 -1.84
CA THR A 68 -5.80 -12.89 -0.47
C THR A 68 -5.02 -14.21 -0.36
N VAL A 69 -5.21 -15.13 -1.29
CA VAL A 69 -4.44 -16.39 -1.38
C VAL A 69 -2.94 -16.08 -1.53
N GLY A 70 -2.59 -15.10 -2.37
CA GLY A 70 -1.23 -14.61 -2.54
C GLY A 70 -0.58 -14.11 -1.25
N VAL A 71 -1.35 -13.54 -0.33
CA VAL A 71 -0.85 -13.13 1.00
C VAL A 71 -0.71 -14.32 1.94
N LEU A 72 -1.75 -15.16 2.05
CA LEU A 72 -1.85 -16.19 3.08
C LEU A 72 -0.76 -17.27 2.95
N ILE A 73 -0.51 -17.77 1.74
CA ILE A 73 0.43 -18.88 1.53
C ILE A 73 1.86 -18.46 1.87
N PRO A 74 2.40 -17.33 1.36
CA PRO A 74 3.77 -16.93 1.66
C PRO A 74 3.95 -16.28 3.04
N ALA A 75 2.87 -15.83 3.71
CA ALA A 75 2.96 -15.20 5.02
C ALA A 75 3.66 -16.10 6.05
N LEU A 76 3.47 -17.42 5.96
CA LEU A 76 4.15 -18.39 6.81
C LEU A 76 5.69 -18.42 6.59
N LEU A 77 6.15 -18.06 5.40
CA LEU A 77 7.57 -18.02 5.03
C LEU A 77 8.18 -16.62 5.23
N GLY A 78 7.34 -15.57 5.26
CA GLY A 78 7.78 -14.18 5.33
C GLY A 78 8.64 -13.88 6.54
N GLY A 79 8.30 -14.43 7.72
CA GLY A 79 9.09 -14.30 8.93
C GLY A 79 10.51 -14.89 8.78
N VAL A 80 10.60 -16.10 8.25
CA VAL A 80 11.90 -16.80 8.04
C VAL A 80 12.79 -16.02 7.06
N VAL A 81 12.22 -15.43 6.03
CA VAL A 81 12.97 -14.62 5.05
C VAL A 81 13.43 -13.32 5.69
N ALA A 82 12.57 -12.65 6.47
CA ALA A 82 12.92 -11.42 7.17
C ALA A 82 14.07 -11.59 8.17
N ASP A 83 14.22 -12.78 8.76
CA ASP A 83 15.29 -13.11 9.71
C ASP A 83 16.63 -13.41 9.02
N ARG A 84 16.62 -13.86 7.76
CA ARG A 84 17.82 -14.34 7.05
C ARG A 84 18.34 -13.38 6.00
N VAL A 85 17.52 -12.49 5.49
CA VAL A 85 17.85 -11.55 4.40
C VAL A 85 17.87 -10.13 4.94
N PRO A 86 18.86 -9.29 4.59
CA PRO A 86 18.88 -7.88 4.98
C PRO A 86 17.57 -7.19 4.56
N GLN A 87 16.88 -6.58 5.52
CA GLN A 87 15.55 -5.97 5.33
C GLN A 87 15.52 -4.98 4.16
N LYS A 88 16.61 -4.22 3.98
CA LYS A 88 16.76 -3.29 2.84
C LYS A 88 16.65 -4.01 1.50
N VAL A 89 17.23 -5.21 1.38
CA VAL A 89 17.19 -6.00 0.15
C VAL A 89 15.78 -6.51 -0.12
N VAL A 90 15.12 -7.01 0.93
CA VAL A 90 13.72 -7.48 0.82
C VAL A 90 12.81 -6.35 0.35
N LEU A 91 12.90 -5.17 0.98
CA LEU A 91 12.04 -4.03 0.63
C LEU A 91 12.34 -3.46 -0.76
N LEU A 92 13.60 -3.47 -1.19
CA LEU A 92 13.95 -3.05 -2.56
C LEU A 92 13.44 -4.05 -3.60
N ALA A 93 13.64 -5.34 -3.35
CA ALA A 93 13.13 -6.40 -4.22
C ALA A 93 11.60 -6.35 -4.32
N ASP A 94 10.92 -6.12 -3.19
CA ASP A 94 9.49 -5.94 -3.12
C ASP A 94 9.01 -4.75 -3.97
N ALA A 95 9.65 -3.59 -3.83
CA ALA A 95 9.30 -2.39 -4.61
C ALA A 95 9.46 -2.61 -6.12
N LEU A 96 10.55 -3.26 -6.55
CA LEU A 96 10.79 -3.59 -7.95
C LEU A 96 9.77 -4.61 -8.47
N PHE A 97 9.45 -5.60 -7.66
CA PHE A 97 8.46 -6.62 -8.01
C PHE A 97 7.05 -6.02 -8.15
N GLN A 98 6.62 -5.17 -7.21
CA GLN A 98 5.36 -4.44 -7.30
C GLN A 98 5.31 -3.55 -8.54
N ALA A 99 6.37 -2.77 -8.80
CA ALA A 99 6.44 -1.93 -9.99
C ALA A 99 6.34 -2.74 -11.28
N GLY A 100 7.02 -3.89 -11.34
CA GLY A 100 6.95 -4.83 -12.47
C GLY A 100 5.55 -5.40 -12.68
N ALA A 101 4.89 -5.84 -11.61
CA ALA A 101 3.54 -6.37 -11.66
C ALA A 101 2.52 -5.31 -12.13
N MET A 102 2.62 -4.08 -11.64
CA MET A 102 1.77 -2.98 -12.06
C MET A 102 2.05 -2.54 -13.50
N ALA A 103 3.32 -2.51 -13.91
CA ALA A 103 3.69 -2.23 -15.30
C ALA A 103 3.13 -3.30 -16.25
N LEU A 104 3.21 -4.57 -15.87
CA LEU A 104 2.63 -5.67 -16.64
C LEU A 104 1.11 -5.50 -16.77
N ALA A 105 0.41 -5.16 -15.67
CA ALA A 105 -1.03 -4.89 -15.72
C ALA A 105 -1.35 -3.76 -16.70
N ALA A 106 -0.61 -2.65 -16.64
CA ALA A 106 -0.80 -1.51 -17.53
C ALA A 106 -0.55 -1.85 -19.00
N VAL A 107 0.49 -2.65 -19.29
CA VAL A 107 0.78 -3.11 -20.66
C VAL A 107 -0.32 -4.02 -21.18
N LEU A 108 -0.79 -4.99 -20.40
CA LEU A 108 -1.90 -5.87 -20.78
C LEU A 108 -3.18 -5.07 -21.04
N ALA A 109 -3.46 -4.07 -20.20
CA ALA A 109 -4.60 -3.18 -20.39
C ALA A 109 -4.48 -2.35 -21.68
N ALA A 110 -3.32 -1.77 -21.95
CA ALA A 110 -3.07 -0.98 -23.16
C ALA A 110 -3.16 -1.81 -24.44
N LEU A 111 -2.75 -3.08 -24.40
CA LEU A 111 -2.84 -4.00 -25.53
C LEU A 111 -4.22 -4.67 -25.68
N GLY A 112 -5.16 -4.45 -24.76
CA GLY A 112 -6.47 -5.11 -24.78
C GLY A 112 -6.40 -6.61 -24.46
N LEU A 113 -5.32 -7.08 -23.85
CA LEU A 113 -5.07 -8.49 -23.51
C LEU A 113 -5.44 -8.84 -22.07
N THR A 114 -6.10 -7.93 -21.36
CA THR A 114 -6.55 -8.15 -19.99
C THR A 114 -7.62 -9.22 -19.93
N SER A 115 -7.48 -10.14 -18.99
CA SER A 115 -8.45 -11.19 -18.68
C SER A 115 -8.58 -11.36 -17.17
N VAL A 116 -9.64 -12.01 -16.70
CA VAL A 116 -9.80 -12.33 -15.27
C VAL A 116 -8.61 -13.14 -14.77
N LEU A 117 -8.10 -14.06 -15.58
CA LEU A 117 -6.94 -14.88 -15.22
C LEU A 117 -5.67 -14.02 -15.05
N SER A 118 -5.38 -13.12 -15.99
CA SER A 118 -4.20 -12.25 -15.91
C SER A 118 -4.28 -11.30 -14.69
N LEU A 119 -5.45 -10.72 -14.43
CA LEU A 119 -5.68 -9.90 -13.22
C LEU A 119 -5.52 -10.71 -11.94
N SER A 120 -6.03 -11.95 -11.90
CA SER A 120 -5.88 -12.84 -10.75
C SER A 120 -4.42 -13.20 -10.48
N LEU A 121 -3.65 -13.51 -11.52
CA LEU A 121 -2.21 -13.81 -11.38
C LEU A 121 -1.43 -12.59 -10.87
N ILE A 122 -1.74 -11.39 -11.37
CA ILE A 122 -1.13 -10.15 -10.88
C ILE A 122 -1.56 -9.89 -9.44
N ALA A 123 -2.83 -10.13 -9.09
CA ALA A 123 -3.31 -9.98 -7.72
C ALA A 123 -2.59 -10.94 -6.75
N VAL A 124 -2.40 -12.21 -7.15
CA VAL A 124 -1.56 -13.18 -6.38
C VAL A 124 -0.14 -12.64 -6.21
N ALA A 125 0.49 -12.17 -7.27
CA ALA A 125 1.84 -11.63 -7.22
C ALA A 125 1.96 -10.45 -6.24
N LEU A 126 1.01 -9.49 -6.30
CA LEU A 126 0.95 -8.37 -5.36
C LEU A 126 0.66 -8.84 -3.93
N GLY A 127 -0.14 -9.89 -3.75
CA GLY A 127 -0.39 -10.52 -2.45
C GLY A 127 0.90 -11.12 -1.85
N VAL A 128 1.67 -11.85 -2.66
CA VAL A 128 2.99 -12.40 -2.27
C VAL A 128 3.92 -11.29 -1.79
N SER A 129 3.96 -10.17 -2.51
CA SER A 129 4.71 -8.97 -2.16
C SER A 129 4.38 -8.49 -0.75
N VAL A 130 3.09 -8.31 -0.46
CA VAL A 130 2.60 -7.88 0.86
C VAL A 130 3.06 -8.81 1.99
N ALA A 131 3.06 -10.12 1.75
CA ALA A 131 3.46 -11.12 2.74
C ALA A 131 4.93 -10.99 3.19
N PHE A 132 5.82 -10.56 2.30
CA PHE A 132 7.23 -10.32 2.64
C PHE A 132 7.50 -8.89 3.11
N TYR A 133 6.74 -7.92 2.60
CA TYR A 133 6.92 -6.51 2.95
C TYR A 133 6.74 -6.24 4.45
N TYR A 134 5.62 -6.70 5.03
CA TYR A 134 5.27 -6.37 6.41
C TYR A 134 6.29 -6.86 7.45
N PRO A 135 6.74 -8.12 7.44
CA PRO A 135 7.78 -8.58 8.37
C PRO A 135 9.10 -7.82 8.22
N ALA A 136 9.55 -7.61 6.98
CA ALA A 136 10.79 -6.90 6.71
C ALA A 136 10.72 -5.42 7.16
N TYR A 137 9.60 -4.76 6.91
CA TYR A 137 9.35 -3.39 7.33
C TYR A 137 9.35 -3.25 8.86
N SER A 138 8.58 -4.10 9.55
CA SER A 138 8.47 -4.10 11.00
C SER A 138 9.80 -4.39 11.70
N ALA A 139 10.63 -5.24 11.12
CA ALA A 139 11.96 -5.52 11.64
C ALA A 139 12.94 -4.36 11.40
N TRP A 140 12.75 -3.58 10.34
CA TRP A 140 13.70 -2.51 9.98
C TRP A 140 13.44 -1.18 10.67
N VAL A 141 12.18 -0.83 10.95
CA VAL A 141 11.81 0.44 11.59
C VAL A 141 12.55 0.68 12.92
N PRO A 142 12.61 -0.30 13.87
CA PRO A 142 13.32 -0.10 15.13
C PRO A 142 14.84 0.08 14.97
N ALA A 143 15.42 -0.40 13.88
CA ALA A 143 16.84 -0.22 13.57
C ALA A 143 17.17 1.19 13.02
N LEU A 144 16.17 1.90 12.52
CA LEU A 144 16.32 3.23 11.91
C LEU A 144 15.96 4.39 12.83
N VAL A 145 15.13 4.13 13.84
CA VAL A 145 14.52 5.16 14.67
C VAL A 145 14.80 4.87 16.14
N PRO A 146 15.25 5.86 16.94
CA PRO A 146 15.39 5.71 18.40
C PRO A 146 14.07 5.26 19.05
N GLY A 147 14.18 4.47 20.13
CA GLY A 147 13.03 3.83 20.78
C GLY A 147 11.97 4.82 21.28
N ASP A 148 12.37 6.01 21.71
CA ASP A 148 11.50 7.11 22.16
C ASP A 148 10.66 7.71 21.02
N GLN A 149 11.03 7.48 19.75
CA GLN A 149 10.33 7.97 18.56
C GLN A 149 9.47 6.91 17.86
N LEU A 150 9.54 5.64 18.27
CA LEU A 150 8.75 4.55 17.68
C LEU A 150 7.24 4.79 17.77
N GLN A 151 6.79 5.38 18.88
CA GLN A 151 5.38 5.73 19.05
C GLN A 151 4.93 6.81 18.05
N ALA A 152 5.80 7.76 17.72
CA ALA A 152 5.54 8.78 16.70
C ALA A 152 5.49 8.17 15.29
N VAL A 153 6.36 7.20 15.00
CA VAL A 153 6.32 6.42 13.74
C VAL A 153 5.00 5.69 13.59
N ASN A 154 4.58 4.93 14.60
CA ASN A 154 3.32 4.19 14.57
C ASN A 154 2.11 5.12 14.40
N GLY A 155 2.13 6.29 15.05
CA GLY A 155 1.11 7.31 14.91
C GLY A 155 1.06 7.90 13.49
N PHE A 156 2.22 8.20 12.89
CA PHE A 156 2.32 8.69 11.52
C PHE A 156 1.79 7.66 10.51
N GLU A 157 2.23 6.41 10.62
CA GLU A 157 1.78 5.33 9.73
C GLU A 157 0.29 5.03 9.89
N GLY A 158 -0.22 5.04 11.11
CA GLY A 158 -1.64 4.86 11.42
C GLY A 158 -2.54 5.93 10.83
N MET A 159 -2.01 7.13 10.55
CA MET A 159 -2.74 8.19 9.84
C MET A 159 -2.55 8.11 8.32
N VAL A 160 -1.33 7.83 7.86
CA VAL A 160 -0.98 7.86 6.43
C VAL A 160 -1.66 6.73 5.66
N ARG A 161 -1.62 5.50 6.20
CA ARG A 161 -2.18 4.33 5.51
C ARG A 161 -3.69 4.47 5.23
N PRO A 162 -4.56 4.66 6.24
CA PRO A 162 -5.99 4.83 5.98
C PRO A 162 -6.29 6.14 5.25
N GLY A 163 -5.55 7.22 5.52
CA GLY A 163 -5.73 8.50 4.87
C GLY A 163 -5.58 8.41 3.35
N ILE A 164 -4.52 7.76 2.87
CA ILE A 164 -4.28 7.58 1.43
C ILE A 164 -5.33 6.63 0.82
N HIS A 165 -5.64 5.50 1.46
CA HIS A 165 -6.66 4.58 0.95
C HIS A 165 -8.04 5.23 0.86
N GLN A 166 -8.42 6.06 1.82
CA GLN A 166 -9.70 6.77 1.80
C GLN A 166 -9.72 7.96 0.84
N ALA A 167 -8.58 8.57 0.52
CA ALA A 167 -8.52 9.67 -0.42
C ALA A 167 -8.62 9.22 -1.89
N VAL A 168 -8.08 8.06 -2.23
CA VAL A 168 -8.04 7.56 -3.62
C VAL A 168 -9.44 7.21 -4.13
N GLY A 169 -10.27 6.54 -3.33
CA GLY A 169 -11.64 6.16 -3.72
C GLY A 169 -12.54 7.36 -4.07
N PRO A 170 -12.71 8.34 -3.16
CA PRO A 170 -13.50 9.54 -3.44
C PRO A 170 -12.94 10.41 -4.56
N ALA A 171 -11.61 10.48 -4.73
CA ALA A 171 -11.00 11.25 -5.81
C ALA A 171 -11.38 10.70 -7.19
N VAL A 172 -11.43 9.37 -7.32
CA VAL A 172 -11.84 8.71 -8.58
C VAL A 172 -13.34 8.87 -8.82
N ALA A 173 -14.16 8.65 -7.79
CA ALA A 173 -15.62 8.84 -7.89
C ALA A 173 -15.99 10.30 -8.23
N GLY A 174 -15.23 11.27 -7.68
CA GLY A 174 -15.41 12.69 -7.99
C GLY A 174 -15.03 13.04 -9.45
N ALA A 175 -13.99 12.43 -9.98
CA ALA A 175 -13.60 12.65 -11.38
C ALA A 175 -14.64 12.14 -12.37
N GLU A 176 -15.35 11.05 -12.06
CA GLU A 176 -16.45 10.54 -12.91
C GLU A 176 -17.68 11.43 -12.89
N SER A 177 -18.04 11.99 -11.72
CA SER A 177 -19.19 12.86 -11.59
C SER A 177 -19.01 14.19 -12.31
N SER A 178 -17.77 14.60 -12.57
CA SER A 178 -17.42 15.82 -13.30
C SER A 178 -17.27 15.62 -14.82
N ALA A 179 -17.32 14.38 -15.32
CA ALA A 179 -17.34 14.13 -16.75
C ALA A 179 -18.65 14.64 -17.36
N PRO A 180 -18.63 15.46 -18.43
CA PRO A 180 -19.84 15.98 -19.03
C PRO A 180 -20.69 14.81 -19.52
N ARG A 181 -21.88 14.67 -18.93
CA ARG A 181 -22.89 13.76 -19.47
C ARG A 181 -23.21 14.27 -20.86
N SER A 182 -22.68 13.62 -21.90
CA SER A 182 -23.13 13.91 -23.26
C SER A 182 -24.63 13.65 -23.29
N SER A 183 -25.39 14.72 -23.43
CA SER A 183 -26.83 14.69 -23.64
C SER A 183 -27.12 13.98 -24.96
N ALA A 184 -27.22 12.66 -24.93
CA ALA A 184 -27.87 11.89 -25.98
C ALA A 184 -29.35 11.85 -25.63
N ALA A 185 -30.03 13.00 -25.88
CA ALA A 185 -31.47 13.11 -25.93
C ALA A 185 -31.80 13.76 -27.26
N SER A 186 -32.11 12.98 -28.25
CA SER A 186 -32.98 13.33 -29.38
C SER A 186 -33.38 12.07 -30.17
#